data_b1a885177591f5f945a4868f290434f9
#
_entry.id   b1a885177591f5f945a4868f290434f9
#
_cell.length_a   1.000
_cell.length_b   1.000
_cell.length_c   1.000
_cell.angle_alpha   90.00
_cell.angle_beta   90.00
_cell.angle_gamma   90.00
#
_symmetry.space_group_name_H-M   'P 1'
#
loop_
_entity.id
_entity.type
_entity.pdbx_description
1 polymer ?
#
loop_
_entity_poly.entity_id
_entity_poly.type
_entity_poly.pdbx_seq_one_letter_code
_entity_poly.pdbx_strand_id
1 'polypeptide(L)'
;MSPHSTLIKVLKEFKKKHPEIVCISNHHWHTNYYLGDKSLWLGENLERLGASEAFYYDEEIIKDSSWFKDANIEKRFSKEEINSFRLDEEEYQQQLAKFSFCDFSLVGNLGRSALINFGREDIVKREIEFVREKGLVPIGMCEGGGLALPRYEKMDVAGTWIWINRHEACPNLDYALKMIKKAKKPITAYRVFASPEGFNLEKSISFIKNVEQIKSIVVGIDSKEQAE
;
A
#
# COMPACT_ATOMS: atom_id res chain seq x y z
N MET A 1 10.20 -6.61 26.47
CA MET A 1 10.16 -6.87 25.02
C MET A 1 8.86 -6.28 24.48
N SER A 2 8.90 -5.54 23.39
CA SER A 2 7.67 -5.05 22.79
C SER A 2 6.87 -6.21 22.19
N PRO A 3 5.52 -6.14 22.12
CA PRO A 3 4.69 -7.17 21.50
C PRO A 3 5.14 -7.52 20.07
N HIS A 4 5.63 -6.53 19.32
CA HIS A 4 6.17 -6.71 17.97
C HIS A 4 7.43 -7.61 17.93
N SER A 5 8.33 -7.50 18.91
CA SER A 5 9.55 -8.33 18.92
C SER A 5 9.23 -9.80 19.18
N THR A 6 8.21 -10.09 19.98
CA THR A 6 7.73 -11.45 20.24
C THR A 6 7.09 -12.04 18.98
N LEU A 7 6.23 -11.28 18.29
CA LEU A 7 5.58 -11.73 17.05
C LEU A 7 6.61 -12.05 15.96
N ILE A 8 7.59 -11.18 15.73
CA ILE A 8 8.66 -11.43 14.74
C ILE A 8 9.42 -12.72 15.07
N LYS A 9 9.74 -12.97 16.33
CA LYS A 9 10.41 -14.20 16.74
C LYS A 9 9.57 -15.44 16.44
N VAL A 10 8.27 -15.41 16.76
CA VAL A 10 7.33 -16.50 16.48
C VAL A 10 7.21 -16.75 14.98
N LEU A 11 7.04 -15.70 14.17
CA LEU A 11 6.94 -15.82 12.71
C LEU A 11 8.22 -16.40 12.10
N LYS A 12 9.39 -15.98 12.58
CA LYS A 12 10.67 -16.52 12.13
C LYS A 12 10.83 -18.00 12.43
N GLU A 13 10.46 -18.44 13.62
CA GLU A 13 10.47 -19.86 13.98
C GLU A 13 9.41 -20.67 13.20
N PHE A 14 8.25 -20.07 12.95
CA PHE A 14 7.21 -20.68 12.13
C PHE A 14 7.69 -20.88 10.68
N LYS A 15 8.27 -19.86 10.05
CA LYS A 15 8.83 -19.95 8.69
C LYS A 15 9.91 -21.03 8.57
N LYS A 16 10.77 -21.20 9.60
CA LYS A 16 11.76 -22.28 9.62
C LYS A 16 11.13 -23.68 9.60
N LYS A 17 10.00 -23.85 10.30
CA LYS A 17 9.28 -25.14 10.36
C LYS A 17 8.43 -25.39 9.11
N HIS A 18 8.00 -24.31 8.45
CA HIS A 18 7.12 -24.30 7.30
C HIS A 18 7.74 -23.50 6.17
N PRO A 19 8.85 -23.94 5.55
CA PRO A 19 9.54 -23.22 4.50
C PRO A 19 8.70 -23.03 3.24
N GLU A 20 7.69 -23.85 3.02
CA GLU A 20 6.73 -23.79 1.92
C GLU A 20 5.78 -22.59 2.01
N ILE A 21 5.60 -22.01 3.19
CA ILE A 21 4.71 -20.85 3.39
C ILE A 21 5.42 -19.59 2.95
N VAL A 22 4.81 -18.85 2.04
CA VAL A 22 5.29 -17.55 1.58
C VAL A 22 5.04 -16.48 2.64
N CYS A 23 6.09 -15.77 3.03
CA CYS A 23 6.00 -14.65 3.97
C CYS A 23 6.21 -13.32 3.26
N ILE A 24 5.31 -12.37 3.51
CA ILE A 24 5.38 -11.01 2.96
C ILE A 24 5.49 -10.03 4.13
N SER A 25 6.50 -9.17 4.14
CA SER A 25 6.64 -8.15 5.16
C SER A 25 5.97 -6.84 4.76
N ASN A 26 5.31 -6.22 5.75
CA ASN A 26 4.90 -4.82 5.72
C ASN A 26 5.58 -4.13 6.91
N HIS A 27 6.87 -3.84 6.76
CA HIS A 27 7.78 -3.53 7.88
C HIS A 27 7.77 -2.06 8.30
N HIS A 28 7.27 -1.15 7.47
CA HIS A 28 7.42 0.28 7.69
C HIS A 28 6.12 1.07 7.48
N TRP A 29 5.00 0.51 7.80
CA TRP A 29 3.68 1.10 7.61
C TRP A 29 3.66 2.63 7.82
N HIS A 30 3.65 3.42 6.72
CA HIS A 30 3.61 4.88 6.67
C HIS A 30 4.70 5.64 7.46
N THR A 31 5.59 4.95 8.13
CA THR A 31 6.72 5.54 8.85
C THR A 31 7.89 5.79 7.90
N ASN A 32 8.92 6.47 8.38
CA ASN A 32 10.18 6.70 7.68
C ASN A 32 10.12 7.71 6.52
N TYR A 33 9.00 8.39 6.31
CA TYR A 33 8.90 9.46 5.31
C TYR A 33 8.70 10.82 5.99
N TYR A 34 9.50 11.80 5.58
CA TYR A 34 9.61 13.08 6.28
C TYR A 34 9.60 14.27 5.32
N LEU A 35 9.05 15.39 5.81
CA LEU A 35 9.28 16.73 5.29
C LEU A 35 10.05 17.49 6.39
N GLY A 36 11.34 17.81 6.15
CA GLY A 36 12.23 18.23 7.21
C GLY A 36 12.33 17.18 8.32
N ASP A 37 12.02 17.56 9.56
CA ASP A 37 12.00 16.66 10.72
C ASP A 37 10.59 16.15 11.08
N LYS A 38 9.58 16.49 10.30
CA LYS A 38 8.19 16.10 10.55
C LYS A 38 7.81 14.92 9.70
N SER A 39 7.25 13.87 10.32
CA SER A 39 6.69 12.74 9.59
C SER A 39 5.56 13.19 8.65
N LEU A 40 5.55 12.64 7.45
CA LEU A 40 4.47 12.89 6.47
C LEU A 40 3.13 12.27 6.89
N TRP A 41 3.16 11.26 7.77
CA TRP A 41 1.96 10.52 8.19
C TRP A 41 1.35 11.02 9.50
N LEU A 42 1.83 12.12 10.07
CA LEU A 42 1.37 12.63 11.36
C LEU A 42 0.87 14.07 11.29
N GLY A 43 -0.11 14.37 12.15
CA GLY A 43 -0.63 15.72 12.35
C GLY A 43 -1.14 16.39 11.08
N GLU A 44 -0.79 17.63 10.88
CA GLU A 44 -1.19 18.44 9.73
C GLU A 44 -0.74 17.83 8.38
N ASN A 45 0.41 17.17 8.35
CA ASN A 45 0.92 16.58 7.12
C ASN A 45 0.00 15.48 6.56
N LEU A 46 -0.71 14.74 7.41
CA LEU A 46 -1.65 13.73 6.96
C LEU A 46 -2.84 14.33 6.18
N GLU A 47 -3.37 15.47 6.66
CA GLU A 47 -4.42 16.22 5.96
C GLU A 47 -3.90 16.76 4.62
N ARG A 48 -2.69 17.31 4.64
CA ARG A 48 -2.00 17.84 3.46
C ARG A 48 -1.69 16.76 2.41
N LEU A 49 -1.39 15.54 2.84
CA LEU A 49 -1.24 14.39 1.92
C LEU A 49 -2.54 14.16 1.14
N GLY A 50 -3.67 14.07 1.82
CA GLY A 50 -4.97 13.85 1.18
C GLY A 50 -5.34 14.98 0.22
N ALA A 51 -5.11 16.25 0.61
CA ALA A 51 -5.34 17.41 -0.23
C ALA A 51 -4.45 17.40 -1.48
N SER A 52 -3.18 17.00 -1.34
CA SER A 52 -2.23 16.90 -2.45
C SER A 52 -2.58 15.78 -3.41
N GLU A 53 -3.04 14.62 -2.91
CA GLU A 53 -3.46 13.51 -3.77
C GLU A 53 -4.71 13.87 -4.57
N ALA A 54 -5.71 14.52 -3.93
CA ALA A 54 -6.92 14.98 -4.60
C ALA A 54 -6.60 15.90 -5.80
N PHE A 55 -5.58 16.75 -5.69
CA PHE A 55 -5.18 17.70 -6.74
C PHE A 55 -4.79 17.03 -8.08
N TYR A 56 -4.41 15.75 -8.07
CA TYR A 56 -4.01 15.02 -9.28
C TYR A 56 -5.18 14.32 -10.01
N TYR A 57 -6.41 14.43 -9.47
CA TYR A 57 -7.59 13.87 -10.09
C TYR A 57 -8.52 14.96 -10.63
N ASP A 58 -9.27 14.64 -11.67
CA ASP A 58 -10.31 15.52 -12.23
C ASP A 58 -11.43 15.75 -11.18
N GLU A 59 -12.05 16.93 -11.23
CA GLU A 59 -13.12 17.30 -10.27
C GLU A 59 -14.27 16.30 -10.24
N GLU A 60 -14.66 15.72 -11.37
CA GLU A 60 -15.72 14.72 -11.46
C GLU A 60 -15.35 13.46 -10.68
N ILE A 61 -14.07 13.03 -10.74
CA ILE A 61 -13.56 11.90 -9.99
C ILE A 61 -13.55 12.19 -8.49
N ILE A 62 -13.17 13.42 -8.10
CA ILE A 62 -13.12 13.85 -6.70
C ILE A 62 -14.52 13.86 -6.08
N LYS A 63 -15.52 14.38 -6.79
CA LYS A 63 -16.91 14.45 -6.29
C LYS A 63 -17.48 13.09 -5.91
N ASP A 64 -17.14 12.05 -6.69
CA ASP A 64 -17.58 10.68 -6.47
C ASP A 64 -16.65 9.87 -5.56
N SER A 65 -15.61 10.51 -5.02
CA SER A 65 -14.61 9.85 -4.19
C SER A 65 -14.96 9.94 -2.71
N SER A 66 -15.18 8.83 -2.05
CA SER A 66 -15.26 8.76 -0.58
C SER A 66 -13.95 9.20 0.10
N TRP A 67 -12.84 9.19 -0.63
CA TRP A 67 -11.50 9.51 -0.14
C TRP A 67 -11.17 11.00 -0.20
N PHE A 68 -11.72 11.72 -1.19
CA PHE A 68 -11.27 13.07 -1.53
C PHE A 68 -12.37 14.13 -1.57
N LYS A 69 -13.65 13.76 -1.48
CA LYS A 69 -14.78 14.71 -1.59
C LYS A 69 -14.70 15.87 -0.58
N ASP A 70 -14.09 15.64 0.58
CA ASP A 70 -13.94 16.63 1.66
C ASP A 70 -12.52 17.22 1.73
N ALA A 71 -11.65 16.92 0.76
CA ALA A 71 -10.27 17.37 0.75
C ALA A 71 -10.18 18.88 0.47
N ASN A 72 -9.52 19.61 1.36
CA ASN A 72 -9.22 21.03 1.13
C ASN A 72 -7.94 21.17 0.29
N ILE A 73 -8.10 21.31 -1.04
CA ILE A 73 -6.99 21.38 -2.00
C ILE A 73 -6.02 22.55 -1.72
N GLU A 74 -6.49 23.62 -1.09
CA GLU A 74 -5.62 24.77 -0.72
C GLU A 74 -4.55 24.40 0.31
N LYS A 75 -4.76 23.33 1.07
CA LYS A 75 -3.78 22.81 2.04
C LYS A 75 -2.72 21.90 1.42
N ARG A 76 -2.76 21.65 0.11
CA ARG A 76 -1.80 20.77 -0.56
C ARG A 76 -0.34 21.21 -0.34
N PHE A 77 0.57 20.29 -0.43
CA PHE A 77 2.00 20.59 -0.46
C PHE A 77 2.35 21.36 -1.75
N SER A 78 3.29 22.30 -1.62
CA SER A 78 3.91 22.92 -2.80
C SER A 78 4.82 21.91 -3.51
N LYS A 79 5.19 22.23 -4.75
CA LYS A 79 6.12 21.40 -5.51
C LYS A 79 7.51 21.31 -4.84
N GLU A 80 7.95 22.40 -4.24
CA GLU A 80 9.21 22.50 -3.50
C GLU A 80 9.18 21.60 -2.26
N GLU A 81 8.08 21.61 -1.51
CA GLU A 81 7.90 20.72 -0.36
C GLU A 81 7.88 19.24 -0.78
N ILE A 82 7.15 18.90 -1.86
CA ILE A 82 7.12 17.53 -2.41
C ILE A 82 8.54 17.10 -2.83
N ASN A 83 9.30 17.96 -3.47
CA ASN A 83 10.68 17.65 -3.87
C ASN A 83 11.62 17.46 -2.68
N SER A 84 11.29 18.02 -1.51
CA SER A 84 12.07 17.85 -0.28
C SER A 84 11.62 16.67 0.60
N PHE A 85 10.63 15.89 0.17
CA PHE A 85 10.30 14.64 0.86
C PHE A 85 11.49 13.70 0.86
N ARG A 86 11.73 13.05 1.98
CA ARG A 86 12.84 12.12 2.15
C ARG A 86 12.43 10.84 2.85
N LEU A 87 13.13 9.77 2.54
CA LEU A 87 13.13 8.53 3.30
C LEU A 87 14.19 8.60 4.40
N ASP A 88 13.88 8.15 5.60
CA ASP A 88 14.89 7.81 6.59
C ASP A 88 15.45 6.43 6.25
N GLU A 89 16.53 6.42 5.47
CA GLU A 89 17.11 5.18 4.93
C GLU A 89 17.67 4.27 6.03
N GLU A 90 18.24 4.87 7.08
CA GLU A 90 18.81 4.09 8.17
C GLU A 90 17.71 3.34 8.95
N GLU A 91 16.67 4.06 9.36
CA GLU A 91 15.54 3.46 10.06
C GLU A 91 14.82 2.43 9.18
N TYR A 92 14.63 2.74 7.89
CA TYR A 92 14.03 1.81 6.92
C TYR A 92 14.81 0.49 6.84
N GLN A 93 16.13 0.56 6.68
CA GLN A 93 16.98 -0.64 6.58
C GLN A 93 17.03 -1.42 7.90
N GLN A 94 17.03 -0.75 9.06
CA GLN A 94 16.97 -1.39 10.37
C GLN A 94 15.66 -2.15 10.56
N GLN A 95 14.54 -1.60 10.12
CA GLN A 95 13.25 -2.26 10.16
C GLN A 95 13.18 -3.44 9.20
N LEU A 96 13.60 -3.24 7.95
CA LEU A 96 13.64 -4.28 6.92
C LEU A 96 14.50 -5.49 7.36
N ALA A 97 15.62 -5.26 8.01
CA ALA A 97 16.52 -6.32 8.50
C ALA A 97 15.83 -7.28 9.48
N LYS A 98 14.84 -6.83 10.24
CA LYS A 98 14.07 -7.68 11.16
C LYS A 98 13.23 -8.73 10.42
N PHE A 99 12.92 -8.48 9.15
CA PHE A 99 12.05 -9.30 8.29
C PHE A 99 12.84 -10.02 7.18
N SER A 100 14.17 -10.13 7.29
CA SER A 100 15.02 -10.82 6.31
C SER A 100 14.69 -12.31 6.10
N PHE A 101 13.84 -12.89 6.92
CA PHE A 101 13.33 -14.26 6.77
C PHE A 101 12.10 -14.35 5.85
N CYS A 102 11.52 -13.23 5.44
CA CYS A 102 10.42 -13.18 4.49
C CYS A 102 10.91 -13.44 3.06
N ASP A 103 9.97 -13.76 2.17
CA ASP A 103 10.24 -13.95 0.75
C ASP A 103 10.04 -12.64 -0.04
N PHE A 104 9.09 -11.82 0.43
CA PHE A 104 8.67 -10.58 -0.20
C PHE A 104 8.61 -9.42 0.81
N SER A 105 8.68 -8.19 0.30
CA SER A 105 8.46 -6.97 1.09
C SER A 105 7.68 -5.93 0.30
N LEU A 106 6.75 -5.25 1.00
CA LEU A 106 6.02 -4.13 0.43
C LEU A 106 6.90 -2.89 0.33
N VAL A 107 6.75 -2.12 -0.75
CA VAL A 107 7.44 -0.85 -1.01
C VAL A 107 6.44 0.25 -1.41
N GLY A 108 6.80 1.51 -1.19
CA GLY A 108 5.96 2.66 -1.53
C GLY A 108 4.78 2.86 -0.59
N ASN A 109 4.91 2.46 0.66
CA ASN A 109 3.80 2.43 1.63
C ASN A 109 3.63 3.75 2.38
N LEU A 110 3.53 4.86 1.64
CA LEU A 110 3.08 6.15 2.16
C LEU A 110 1.65 6.41 1.67
N GLY A 111 0.65 6.08 2.46
CA GLY A 111 -0.79 6.24 2.23
C GLY A 111 -1.24 6.44 0.80
N ARG A 112 -2.25 5.76 0.36
CA ARG A 112 -2.85 5.90 -0.98
C ARG A 112 -1.88 5.97 -2.18
N SER A 113 -0.60 5.58 -1.98
CA SER A 113 0.47 5.68 -2.97
C SER A 113 0.96 7.12 -3.24
N ALA A 114 0.93 7.96 -2.22
CA ALA A 114 1.25 9.38 -2.34
C ALA A 114 2.58 9.66 -3.04
N LEU A 115 3.66 8.94 -2.70
CA LEU A 115 4.97 9.13 -3.35
C LEU A 115 4.90 8.94 -4.86
N ILE A 116 4.23 7.89 -5.32
CA ILE A 116 4.05 7.61 -6.74
C ILE A 116 3.20 8.70 -7.40
N ASN A 117 2.10 9.10 -6.75
CA ASN A 117 1.18 10.10 -7.29
C ASN A 117 1.87 11.47 -7.43
N PHE A 118 2.77 11.81 -6.53
CA PHE A 118 3.51 13.08 -6.53
C PHE A 118 4.76 13.08 -7.41
N GLY A 119 5.08 11.96 -8.09
CA GLY A 119 6.26 11.86 -8.95
C GLY A 119 7.56 11.59 -8.18
N ARG A 120 7.47 11.13 -6.90
CA ARG A 120 8.61 10.75 -6.06
C ARG A 120 8.93 9.25 -6.16
N GLU A 121 8.90 8.74 -7.40
CA GLU A 121 9.32 7.37 -7.70
C GLU A 121 10.79 7.10 -7.33
N ASP A 122 11.62 8.12 -7.21
CA ASP A 122 12.99 8.05 -6.73
C ASP A 122 13.08 7.39 -5.35
N ILE A 123 12.22 7.80 -4.42
CA ILE A 123 12.14 7.22 -3.06
C ILE A 123 11.73 5.74 -3.14
N VAL A 124 10.69 5.43 -3.91
CA VAL A 124 10.21 4.03 -4.03
C VAL A 124 11.26 3.14 -4.71
N LYS A 125 11.99 3.65 -5.70
CA LYS A 125 13.11 2.92 -6.31
C LYS A 125 14.22 2.62 -5.29
N ARG A 126 14.51 3.57 -4.40
CA ARG A 126 15.48 3.36 -3.32
C ARG A 126 15.03 2.27 -2.35
N GLU A 127 13.76 2.21 -2.01
CA GLU A 127 13.18 1.10 -1.22
C GLU A 127 13.32 -0.25 -1.93
N ILE A 128 13.04 -0.28 -3.25
CA ILE A 128 13.20 -1.48 -4.07
C ILE A 128 14.65 -1.98 -4.02
N GLU A 129 15.64 -1.08 -4.13
CA GLU A 129 17.06 -1.41 -4.01
C GLU A 129 17.37 -2.07 -2.65
N PHE A 130 16.94 -1.46 -1.54
CA PHE A 130 17.15 -2.03 -0.21
C PHE A 130 16.49 -3.40 -0.02
N VAL A 131 15.28 -3.59 -0.55
CA VAL A 131 14.58 -4.88 -0.50
C VAL A 131 15.38 -5.94 -1.28
N ARG A 132 15.88 -5.60 -2.48
CA ARG A 132 16.69 -6.48 -3.30
C ARG A 132 18.05 -6.82 -2.65
N GLU A 133 18.71 -5.86 -2.04
CA GLU A 133 19.98 -6.05 -1.30
C GLU A 133 19.81 -7.05 -0.13
N LYS A 134 18.62 -7.16 0.44
CA LYS A 134 18.29 -8.16 1.47
C LYS A 134 17.86 -9.52 0.89
N GLY A 135 17.88 -9.69 -0.42
CA GLY A 135 17.46 -10.93 -1.09
C GLY A 135 15.93 -11.12 -1.13
N LEU A 136 15.15 -10.09 -0.82
CA LEU A 136 13.70 -10.12 -0.85
C LEU A 136 13.15 -9.67 -2.22
N VAL A 137 11.91 -10.04 -2.50
CA VAL A 137 11.22 -9.62 -3.72
C VAL A 137 10.28 -8.45 -3.41
N PRO A 138 10.44 -7.27 -4.07
CA PRO A 138 9.60 -6.11 -3.80
C PRO A 138 8.20 -6.27 -4.43
N ILE A 139 7.18 -5.84 -3.68
CA ILE A 139 5.78 -5.73 -4.11
C ILE A 139 5.33 -4.28 -3.89
N GLY A 140 4.78 -3.64 -4.91
CA GLY A 140 4.28 -2.28 -4.82
C GLY A 140 3.01 -2.18 -3.97
N MET A 141 3.00 -1.28 -2.97
CA MET A 141 1.80 -0.95 -2.22
C MET A 141 1.01 0.12 -2.96
N CYS A 142 -0.16 -0.24 -3.47
CA CYS A 142 -0.97 0.61 -4.33
C CYS A 142 -2.36 0.81 -3.73
N GLU A 143 -2.45 1.56 -2.62
CA GLU A 143 -3.76 1.89 -2.02
C GLU A 143 -4.61 2.71 -2.98
N GLY A 144 -4.00 3.70 -3.63
CA GLY A 144 -4.62 4.53 -4.64
C GLY A 144 -4.45 3.98 -6.04
N GLY A 145 -5.10 2.85 -6.37
CA GLY A 145 -4.93 2.10 -7.62
C GLY A 145 -4.99 2.91 -8.91
N GLY A 146 -5.56 4.11 -8.87
CA GLY A 146 -5.81 4.92 -10.06
C GLY A 146 -4.56 5.39 -10.78
N LEU A 147 -3.79 6.29 -10.16
CA LEU A 147 -2.61 6.90 -10.79
C LEU A 147 -1.33 6.06 -10.60
N ALA A 148 -1.23 5.34 -9.48
CA ALA A 148 -0.01 4.64 -9.12
C ALA A 148 0.19 3.33 -9.89
N LEU A 149 -0.88 2.60 -10.19
CA LEU A 149 -0.79 1.29 -10.82
C LEU A 149 0.00 1.29 -12.15
N PRO A 150 -0.27 2.19 -13.12
CA PRO A 150 0.51 2.25 -14.35
C PRO A 150 1.99 2.57 -14.17
N ARG A 151 2.35 3.21 -13.05
CA ARG A 151 3.75 3.55 -12.73
C ARG A 151 4.46 2.35 -12.11
N TYR A 152 3.82 1.60 -11.21
CA TYR A 152 4.34 0.33 -10.69
C TYR A 152 4.56 -0.73 -11.78
N GLU A 153 3.76 -0.73 -12.85
CA GLU A 153 3.98 -1.59 -14.02
C GLU A 153 5.38 -1.41 -14.65
N LYS A 154 5.97 -0.22 -14.51
CA LYS A 154 7.30 0.15 -15.05
C LYS A 154 8.44 -0.04 -14.05
N MET A 155 8.15 -0.35 -12.78
CA MET A 155 9.16 -0.53 -11.73
C MET A 155 9.53 -2.01 -11.58
N ASP A 156 10.66 -2.29 -10.94
CA ASP A 156 11.11 -3.65 -10.62
C ASP A 156 10.37 -4.20 -9.37
N VAL A 157 9.06 -4.37 -9.50
CA VAL A 157 8.21 -5.04 -8.51
C VAL A 157 7.57 -6.28 -9.13
N ALA A 158 7.38 -7.33 -8.34
CA ALA A 158 6.79 -8.58 -8.80
C ALA A 158 5.27 -8.48 -9.04
N GLY A 159 4.62 -7.54 -8.39
CA GLY A 159 3.19 -7.28 -8.48
C GLY A 159 2.82 -6.11 -7.59
N THR A 160 1.52 -5.90 -7.39
CA THR A 160 1.00 -4.82 -6.55
C THR A 160 -0.09 -5.30 -5.61
N TRP A 161 -0.14 -4.69 -4.42
CA TRP A 161 -1.27 -4.80 -3.53
C TRP A 161 -2.19 -3.60 -3.73
N ILE A 162 -3.49 -3.86 -3.89
CA ILE A 162 -4.51 -2.83 -4.10
C ILE A 162 -5.59 -2.92 -3.04
N TRP A 163 -5.94 -1.77 -2.43
CA TRP A 163 -7.15 -1.65 -1.64
C TRP A 163 -8.37 -1.62 -2.55
N ILE A 164 -9.17 -2.66 -2.53
CA ILE A 164 -10.40 -2.75 -3.28
C ILE A 164 -11.42 -3.68 -2.62
N ASN A 165 -12.64 -3.25 -2.57
CA ASN A 165 -13.80 -4.08 -2.25
C ASN A 165 -14.98 -3.71 -3.17
N ARG A 166 -16.12 -4.35 -2.99
CA ARG A 166 -17.30 -4.14 -3.86
C ARG A 166 -17.94 -2.74 -3.76
N HIS A 167 -17.55 -1.94 -2.78
CA HIS A 167 -18.11 -0.61 -2.54
C HIS A 167 -17.11 0.51 -2.77
N GLU A 168 -15.84 0.21 -2.63
CA GLU A 168 -14.81 1.22 -2.49
C GLU A 168 -13.48 0.80 -3.11
N ALA A 169 -12.85 1.75 -3.77
CA ALA A 169 -11.44 1.78 -4.12
C ALA A 169 -11.01 3.24 -4.32
N CYS A 170 -9.74 3.56 -4.18
CA CYS A 170 -9.25 4.91 -4.41
C CYS A 170 -8.90 5.15 -5.89
N PRO A 171 -9.29 6.28 -6.49
CA PRO A 171 -10.10 7.38 -5.97
C PRO A 171 -11.60 7.04 -5.88
N ASN A 172 -12.13 6.25 -6.79
CA ASN A 172 -13.43 5.59 -6.78
C ASN A 172 -13.34 4.24 -7.48
N LEU A 173 -14.39 3.43 -7.34
CA LEU A 173 -14.39 2.04 -7.78
C LEU A 173 -14.26 1.91 -9.31
N ASP A 174 -15.01 2.69 -10.06
CA ASP A 174 -15.02 2.62 -11.53
C ASP A 174 -13.67 2.98 -12.13
N TYR A 175 -13.05 4.04 -11.61
CA TYR A 175 -11.73 4.46 -12.04
C TYR A 175 -10.67 3.38 -11.72
N ALA A 176 -10.69 2.84 -10.51
CA ALA A 176 -9.77 1.79 -10.09
C ALA A 176 -9.92 0.53 -10.95
N LEU A 177 -11.15 0.06 -11.19
CA LEU A 177 -11.42 -1.10 -12.06
C LEU A 177 -10.93 -0.88 -13.49
N LYS A 178 -11.12 0.32 -14.04
CA LYS A 178 -10.60 0.69 -15.37
C LYS A 178 -9.07 0.59 -15.43
N MET A 179 -8.37 0.97 -14.37
CA MET A 179 -6.91 0.87 -14.31
C MET A 179 -6.43 -0.57 -14.05
N ILE A 180 -7.09 -1.29 -13.16
CA ILE A 180 -6.83 -2.71 -12.90
C ILE A 180 -6.93 -3.53 -14.19
N LYS A 181 -7.96 -3.31 -15.00
CA LYS A 181 -8.16 -4.03 -16.27
C LYS A 181 -6.98 -3.88 -17.24
N LYS A 182 -6.19 -2.82 -17.12
CA LYS A 182 -5.01 -2.57 -17.97
C LYS A 182 -3.72 -3.16 -17.39
N ALA A 183 -3.74 -3.62 -16.15
CA ALA A 183 -2.56 -4.15 -15.48
C ALA A 183 -2.09 -5.45 -16.13
N LYS A 184 -0.77 -5.61 -16.20
CA LYS A 184 -0.09 -6.80 -16.72
C LYS A 184 0.56 -7.62 -15.61
N LYS A 185 1.02 -6.95 -14.55
CA LYS A 185 1.58 -7.59 -13.36
C LYS A 185 0.47 -8.15 -12.46
N PRO A 186 0.75 -9.21 -11.68
CA PRO A 186 -0.21 -9.77 -10.74
C PRO A 186 -0.69 -8.73 -9.72
N ILE A 187 -1.98 -8.74 -9.44
CA ILE A 187 -2.60 -7.90 -8.42
C ILE A 187 -3.09 -8.78 -7.27
N THR A 188 -2.77 -8.33 -6.06
CA THR A 188 -3.32 -8.87 -4.81
C THR A 188 -4.29 -7.84 -4.23
N ALA A 189 -5.55 -8.22 -4.04
CA ALA A 189 -6.53 -7.35 -3.40
C ALA A 189 -6.47 -7.49 -1.87
N TYR A 190 -6.55 -6.36 -1.15
CA TYR A 190 -6.71 -6.35 0.30
C TYR A 190 -7.89 -5.45 0.70
N ARG A 191 -8.33 -5.54 1.95
CA ARG A 191 -9.58 -4.91 2.43
C ARG A 191 -10.84 -5.39 1.71
N VAL A 192 -10.79 -6.56 1.11
CA VAL A 192 -11.84 -7.16 0.28
C VAL A 192 -13.18 -7.27 1.01
N PHE A 193 -13.14 -7.51 2.32
CA PHE A 193 -14.33 -7.67 3.17
C PHE A 193 -14.77 -6.39 3.88
N ALA A 194 -14.05 -5.28 3.72
CA ALA A 194 -14.49 -4.00 4.25
C ALA A 194 -15.80 -3.58 3.55
N SER A 195 -16.84 -3.28 4.33
CA SER A 195 -18.14 -2.90 3.80
C SER A 195 -18.93 -2.10 4.84
N PRO A 196 -19.56 -0.98 4.45
CA PRO A 196 -20.48 -0.25 5.32
C PRO A 196 -21.76 -1.04 5.66
N GLU A 197 -22.10 -2.03 4.83
CA GLU A 197 -23.25 -2.92 5.04
C GLU A 197 -22.93 -4.13 5.94
N GLY A 198 -21.69 -4.21 6.46
CA GLY A 198 -21.19 -5.34 7.21
C GLY A 198 -20.57 -6.44 6.34
N PHE A 199 -20.06 -7.46 7.00
CA PHE A 199 -19.35 -8.57 6.37
C PHE A 199 -20.30 -9.45 5.54
N ASN A 200 -19.94 -9.68 4.27
CA ASN A 200 -20.63 -10.61 3.39
C ASN A 200 -19.60 -11.32 2.50
N LEU A 201 -19.24 -12.52 2.92
CA LEU A 201 -18.20 -13.33 2.28
C LEU A 201 -18.53 -13.62 0.80
N GLU A 202 -19.73 -14.13 0.54
CA GLU A 202 -20.12 -14.56 -0.82
C GLU A 202 -20.10 -13.42 -1.81
N LYS A 203 -20.70 -12.28 -1.48
CA LYS A 203 -20.73 -11.10 -2.35
C LYS A 203 -19.33 -10.54 -2.59
N SER A 204 -18.50 -10.50 -1.55
CA SER A 204 -17.13 -9.99 -1.66
C SER A 204 -16.25 -10.90 -2.54
N ILE A 205 -16.31 -12.20 -2.33
CA ILE A 205 -15.57 -13.17 -3.15
C ILE A 205 -16.09 -13.19 -4.58
N SER A 206 -17.41 -13.14 -4.79
CA SER A 206 -18.00 -13.06 -6.14
C SER A 206 -17.52 -11.82 -6.89
N PHE A 207 -17.51 -10.64 -6.21
CA PHE A 207 -16.98 -9.42 -6.79
C PHE A 207 -15.52 -9.58 -7.25
N ILE A 208 -14.63 -10.07 -6.36
CA ILE A 208 -13.21 -10.23 -6.68
C ILE A 208 -12.98 -11.24 -7.81
N LYS A 209 -13.70 -12.37 -7.82
CA LYS A 209 -13.58 -13.39 -8.88
C LYS A 209 -13.93 -12.85 -10.27
N ASN A 210 -14.76 -11.81 -10.35
CA ASN A 210 -15.13 -11.17 -11.62
C ASN A 210 -14.08 -10.14 -12.10
N VAL A 211 -13.02 -9.87 -11.33
CA VAL A 211 -11.93 -8.98 -11.72
C VAL A 211 -10.71 -9.84 -12.12
N GLU A 212 -10.60 -10.16 -13.38
CA GLU A 212 -9.65 -11.13 -13.93
C GLU A 212 -8.19 -10.87 -13.52
N GLN A 213 -7.77 -9.61 -13.40
CA GLN A 213 -6.40 -9.24 -13.07
C GLN A 213 -6.03 -9.48 -11.60
N ILE A 214 -7.01 -9.62 -10.71
CA ILE A 214 -6.76 -9.96 -9.31
C ILE A 214 -6.44 -11.45 -9.22
N LYS A 215 -5.24 -11.79 -8.78
CA LYS A 215 -4.74 -13.17 -8.70
C LYS A 215 -4.74 -13.74 -7.29
N SER A 216 -4.80 -12.87 -6.28
CA SER A 216 -4.82 -13.26 -4.88
C SER A 216 -5.51 -12.21 -4.01
N ILE A 217 -5.86 -12.61 -2.79
CA ILE A 217 -6.44 -11.73 -1.79
C ILE A 217 -5.66 -11.82 -0.48
N VAL A 218 -5.69 -10.73 0.28
CA VAL A 218 -5.20 -10.69 1.67
C VAL A 218 -6.41 -10.63 2.59
N VAL A 219 -6.45 -11.56 3.53
CA VAL A 219 -7.48 -11.64 4.56
C VAL A 219 -6.85 -11.40 5.92
N GLY A 220 -7.39 -10.41 6.66
CA GLY A 220 -7.07 -10.23 8.07
C GLY A 220 -7.81 -11.28 8.90
N ILE A 221 -7.13 -11.89 9.86
CA ILE A 221 -7.69 -12.85 10.82
C ILE A 221 -7.31 -12.38 12.21
N ASP A 222 -8.29 -12.02 13.01
CA ASP A 222 -8.10 -11.48 14.36
C ASP A 222 -8.41 -12.49 15.46
N SER A 223 -9.07 -13.60 15.13
CA SER A 223 -9.42 -14.62 16.10
C SER A 223 -9.31 -16.03 15.51
N LYS A 224 -9.30 -17.03 16.40
CA LYS A 224 -9.27 -18.44 16.01
C LYS A 224 -10.56 -18.84 15.26
N GLU A 225 -11.71 -18.33 15.69
CA GLU A 225 -13.01 -18.59 15.08
C GLU A 225 -13.10 -18.06 13.65
N GLN A 226 -12.37 -16.97 13.34
CA GLN A 226 -12.27 -16.45 11.95
C GLN A 226 -11.37 -17.31 11.07
N ALA A 227 -10.48 -18.10 11.66
CA ALA A 227 -9.55 -18.97 10.94
C ALA A 227 -10.16 -20.34 10.62
N GLU A 228 -11.18 -20.77 11.34
CA GLU A 228 -11.95 -22.01 11.15
C GLU A 228 -13.10 -21.80 10.17
#